data_75818030b63f0bdde626f6de9404d8cd
#
_entry.id   75818030b63f0bdde626f6de9404d8cd
#
_cell.length_a   1.000
_cell.length_b   1.000
_cell.length_c   1.000
_cell.angle_alpha   90.00
_cell.angle_beta   90.00
_cell.angle_gamma   90.00
#
_symmetry.space_group_name_H-M   'P 1'
#
loop_
_entity.id
_entity.type
_entity.pdbx_description
1 polymer ?
#
loop_
_entity_poly.entity_id
_entity_poly.type
_entity_poly.pdbx_seq_one_letter_code
_entity_poly.pdbx_strand_id
1 'polypeptide(L)'
;MSIIYRKVQQIIGPLLFLNNNHNVQYGEFVKIEGEDGTIRNGQVLKMNEEIIILEVFEDTKGISAENSTIIFTGDSFKIKISDNDMFGRTFNSLGLPIDIETKKVQKSKIITSEERDIYGAPINPYARDYPSEVIQTGISSIDGLFTLIRGQKLPIFSSQGLPHNKLATQIVTQAKVLSEEPFLIIFCGIGIIEDEAINFLRAFRESGNIQNIISFINFASDPIMERLIIPRVALTTAEYFAFDKDMHVLVILIDMTNYAEALRELSSAKEEIPSRKGYPGYLYSDFASIYERTGKIKDKIGTITQIPILTMPNDDISHPIPDTSGYITEGQIVLNRELYKKGIYPPIEVLASISRLMKDAIGSGTTREDHSDLSSQLLASYSYALEVRDLLAVVGEDGLSLDQKALLRFGNDFEQKFLNQNYTENRKLNESFSIAWEVLSNLPKNNINRIHQEFIDKYYKE
;
A
#
# COMPACT_ATOMS: atom_id res chain seq x y z
N MET A 1 5.61 36.37 -13.43
CA MET A 1 6.89 37.05 -13.01
C MET A 1 7.43 36.25 -11.86
N SER A 2 8.61 35.69 -11.96
CA SER A 2 9.24 34.99 -10.84
C SER A 2 9.69 36.02 -9.79
N ILE A 3 9.26 35.78 -8.55
CA ILE A 3 9.66 36.58 -7.37
C ILE A 3 10.96 35.99 -6.84
N ILE A 4 11.96 36.84 -6.57
CA ILE A 4 13.27 36.40 -6.09
C ILE A 4 13.55 37.00 -4.72
N TYR A 5 13.84 36.14 -3.73
CA TYR A 5 14.30 36.50 -2.42
C TYR A 5 15.79 36.19 -2.26
N ARG A 6 16.52 37.02 -1.54
CA ARG A 6 17.97 36.86 -1.29
C ARG A 6 18.32 36.75 0.19
N LYS A 7 17.35 36.72 1.08
CA LYS A 7 17.62 36.69 2.52
C LYS A 7 16.63 35.75 3.23
N VAL A 8 17.16 34.78 3.95
CA VAL A 8 16.42 33.87 4.82
C VAL A 8 16.55 34.41 6.25
N GLN A 9 15.46 34.49 7.02
CA GLN A 9 15.48 34.92 8.40
C GLN A 9 16.02 33.84 9.34
N GLN A 10 15.54 32.61 9.14
CA GLN A 10 15.84 31.48 10.03
C GLN A 10 15.72 30.16 9.24
N ILE A 11 16.50 29.15 9.66
CA ILE A 11 16.47 27.80 9.14
C ILE A 11 16.26 26.86 10.35
N ILE A 12 15.20 26.04 10.34
CA ILE A 12 14.90 25.06 11.39
C ILE A 12 14.58 23.72 10.73
N GLY A 13 15.49 22.76 10.79
CA GLY A 13 15.32 21.47 10.11
C GLY A 13 15.03 21.67 8.62
N PRO A 14 13.91 21.15 8.09
CA PRO A 14 13.55 21.33 6.67
C PRO A 14 12.83 22.67 6.39
N LEU A 15 12.68 23.56 7.37
CA LEU A 15 11.89 24.78 7.25
C LEU A 15 12.76 26.01 7.07
N LEU A 16 12.39 26.87 6.11
CA LEU A 16 12.96 28.20 5.92
C LEU A 16 11.92 29.27 6.22
N PHE A 17 12.34 30.28 6.98
CA PHE A 17 11.51 31.41 7.35
C PHE A 17 11.98 32.66 6.60
N LEU A 18 11.04 33.31 5.90
CA LEU A 18 11.28 34.51 5.10
C LEU A 18 10.35 35.64 5.55
N ASN A 19 10.77 36.89 5.36
CA ASN A 19 9.85 38.02 5.49
C ASN A 19 8.84 38.01 4.35
N ASN A 20 7.57 38.22 4.66
CA ASN A 20 6.52 38.31 3.65
C ASN A 20 6.45 39.73 3.10
N ASN A 21 7.10 39.95 1.96
CA ASN A 21 7.12 41.25 1.27
C ASN A 21 6.35 41.18 -0.10
N HIS A 22 5.75 40.02 -0.44
CA HIS A 22 5.11 39.81 -1.75
C HIS A 22 3.94 38.83 -1.62
N ASN A 23 2.99 38.92 -2.55
CA ASN A 23 1.90 37.96 -2.67
C ASN A 23 2.41 36.63 -3.24
N VAL A 24 2.59 35.64 -2.39
CA VAL A 24 2.88 34.26 -2.76
C VAL A 24 1.65 33.38 -2.50
N GLN A 25 1.58 32.20 -3.09
CA GLN A 25 0.45 31.30 -2.94
C GLN A 25 0.79 30.16 -1.99
N TYR A 26 -0.20 29.65 -1.26
CA TYR A 26 -0.07 28.43 -0.48
C TYR A 26 0.21 27.24 -1.41
N GLY A 27 1.20 26.39 -1.07
CA GLY A 27 1.62 25.27 -1.90
C GLY A 27 2.44 25.66 -3.15
N GLU A 28 2.76 26.95 -3.31
CA GLU A 28 3.59 27.41 -4.43
C GLU A 28 4.97 26.76 -4.39
N PHE A 29 5.38 26.19 -5.52
CA PHE A 29 6.68 25.57 -5.69
C PHE A 29 7.80 26.62 -5.75
N VAL A 30 8.89 26.36 -5.07
CA VAL A 30 10.06 27.23 -5.02
C VAL A 30 11.33 26.47 -5.36
N LYS A 31 12.27 27.18 -6.00
CA LYS A 31 13.65 26.71 -6.19
C LYS A 31 14.56 27.51 -5.28
N ILE A 32 15.44 26.82 -4.57
CA ILE A 32 16.34 27.38 -3.57
C ILE A 32 17.76 27.09 -4.03
N GLU A 33 18.47 28.13 -4.44
CA GLU A 33 19.88 28.05 -4.78
C GLU A 33 20.70 28.39 -3.55
N GLY A 34 21.42 27.40 -3.03
CA GLY A 34 22.31 27.55 -1.88
C GLY A 34 23.63 28.27 -2.24
N GLU A 35 24.40 28.66 -1.24
CA GLU A 35 25.74 29.23 -1.42
C GLU A 35 26.71 28.24 -2.08
N ASP A 36 26.45 26.96 -1.95
CA ASP A 36 27.17 25.85 -2.60
C ASP A 36 26.84 25.69 -4.10
N GLY A 37 25.94 26.52 -4.66
CA GLY A 37 25.47 26.46 -6.03
C GLY A 37 24.51 25.31 -6.29
N THR A 38 24.12 24.56 -5.27
CA THR A 38 23.14 23.46 -5.39
C THR A 38 21.73 24.01 -5.41
N ILE A 39 20.93 23.59 -6.38
CA ILE A 39 19.51 23.95 -6.45
C ILE A 39 18.72 22.86 -5.71
N ARG A 40 17.91 23.30 -4.78
CA ARG A 40 16.96 22.49 -4.00
C ARG A 40 15.55 22.91 -4.34
N ASN A 41 14.62 22.00 -4.10
CA ASN A 41 13.20 22.22 -4.34
C ASN A 41 12.48 22.41 -2.99
N GLY A 42 11.37 23.13 -3.03
CA GLY A 42 10.55 23.34 -1.84
C GLY A 42 9.19 23.89 -2.22
N GLN A 43 8.39 24.15 -1.20
CA GLN A 43 7.07 24.78 -1.39
C GLN A 43 6.69 25.67 -0.22
N VAL A 44 5.74 26.57 -0.48
CA VAL A 44 5.15 27.44 0.55
C VAL A 44 4.24 26.59 1.44
N LEU A 45 4.64 26.42 2.69
CA LEU A 45 3.90 25.67 3.69
C LEU A 45 2.85 26.50 4.42
N LYS A 46 3.23 27.73 4.77
CA LYS A 46 2.38 28.68 5.51
C LYS A 46 2.81 30.09 5.23
N MET A 47 1.88 30.99 5.25
CA MET A 47 2.16 32.43 5.17
C MET A 47 1.19 33.23 6.03
N ASN A 48 1.64 34.36 6.53
CA ASN A 48 0.85 35.41 7.15
C ASN A 48 1.34 36.77 6.66
N GLU A 49 0.88 37.86 7.24
CA GLU A 49 1.26 39.22 6.84
C GLU A 49 2.77 39.52 6.99
N GLU A 50 3.46 38.83 7.91
CA GLU A 50 4.86 39.08 8.24
C GLU A 50 5.84 38.03 7.72
N ILE A 51 5.42 36.75 7.70
CA ILE A 51 6.32 35.59 7.49
C ILE A 51 5.76 34.63 6.45
N ILE A 52 6.68 34.16 5.59
CA ILE A 52 6.47 32.99 4.73
C ILE A 52 7.31 31.84 5.30
N ILE A 53 6.71 30.68 5.47
CA ILE A 53 7.38 29.44 5.85
C ILE A 53 7.43 28.53 4.62
N LEU A 54 8.64 28.18 4.21
CA LEU A 54 8.88 27.21 3.15
C LEU A 54 9.30 25.88 3.78
N GLU A 55 8.87 24.77 3.17
CA GLU A 55 9.44 23.45 3.41
C GLU A 55 10.33 23.03 2.26
N VAL A 56 11.55 22.64 2.56
CA VAL A 56 12.56 22.19 1.59
C VAL A 56 12.45 20.69 1.42
N PHE A 57 12.43 20.20 0.21
CA PHE A 57 12.25 18.77 -0.07
C PHE A 57 13.53 17.99 0.20
N GLU A 58 14.67 18.54 -0.19
CA GLU A 58 16.00 17.97 0.04
C GLU A 58 16.61 18.44 1.38
N ASP A 59 17.89 18.15 1.57
CA ASP A 59 18.64 18.61 2.75
C ASP A 59 18.87 20.14 2.70
N THR A 60 18.72 20.78 3.85
CA THR A 60 18.98 22.23 4.04
C THR A 60 20.47 22.59 4.22
N LYS A 61 21.38 21.61 4.21
CA LYS A 61 22.82 21.87 4.26
C LYS A 61 23.26 22.73 3.08
N GLY A 62 24.12 23.72 3.33
CA GLY A 62 24.61 24.64 2.28
C GLY A 62 23.63 25.76 1.92
N ILE A 63 22.45 25.84 2.56
CA ILE A 63 21.59 27.02 2.47
C ILE A 63 22.11 28.05 3.50
N SER A 64 22.51 29.21 2.98
CA SER A 64 22.95 30.36 3.77
C SER A 64 21.80 31.33 4.01
N ALA A 65 21.74 31.90 5.22
CA ALA A 65 20.72 32.91 5.53
C ALA A 65 20.92 34.22 4.73
N GLU A 66 22.15 34.52 4.31
CA GLU A 66 22.48 35.78 3.63
C GLU A 66 22.71 35.63 2.12
N ASN A 67 23.21 34.46 1.68
CA ASN A 67 23.71 34.27 0.30
C ASN A 67 22.89 33.24 -0.51
N SER A 68 21.75 32.78 -0.02
CA SER A 68 20.86 31.89 -0.78
C SER A 68 19.82 32.67 -1.58
N THR A 69 19.50 32.17 -2.76
CA THR A 69 18.48 32.75 -3.64
C THR A 69 17.25 31.84 -3.68
N ILE A 70 16.07 32.39 -3.40
CA ILE A 70 14.81 31.67 -3.44
C ILE A 70 13.97 32.22 -4.59
N ILE A 71 13.56 31.35 -5.48
CA ILE A 71 12.81 31.69 -6.70
C ILE A 71 11.42 31.07 -6.59
N PHE A 72 10.40 31.89 -6.48
CA PHE A 72 9.00 31.49 -6.51
C PHE A 72 8.57 31.30 -7.96
N THR A 73 7.92 30.18 -8.25
CA THR A 73 7.58 29.78 -9.63
C THR A 73 6.22 30.28 -10.09
N GLY A 74 5.34 30.64 -9.16
CA GLY A 74 3.95 30.99 -9.44
C GLY A 74 3.05 29.78 -9.71
N ASP A 75 3.53 28.54 -9.46
CA ASP A 75 2.82 27.31 -9.75
C ASP A 75 3.09 26.27 -8.64
N SER A 76 2.30 25.21 -8.56
CA SER A 76 2.49 24.08 -7.66
C SER A 76 3.60 23.14 -8.12
N PHE A 77 4.02 22.20 -7.27
CA PHE A 77 4.97 21.16 -7.67
C PHE A 77 4.31 20.17 -8.62
N LYS A 78 4.90 20.04 -9.82
CA LYS A 78 4.42 19.14 -10.87
C LYS A 78 5.48 18.13 -11.26
N ILE A 79 5.04 16.92 -11.56
CA ILE A 79 5.88 15.86 -12.12
C ILE A 79 5.58 15.66 -13.60
N LYS A 80 6.55 15.12 -14.30
CA LYS A 80 6.44 14.75 -15.72
C LYS A 80 6.09 13.29 -15.86
N ILE A 81 5.00 12.99 -16.55
CA ILE A 81 4.52 11.62 -16.80
C ILE A 81 4.54 11.36 -18.30
N SER A 82 5.00 10.19 -18.72
CA SER A 82 5.08 9.78 -20.13
C SER A 82 4.46 8.41 -20.33
N ASP A 83 3.71 8.23 -21.42
CA ASP A 83 3.08 6.98 -21.81
C ASP A 83 4.07 5.83 -22.07
N ASN A 84 5.27 6.16 -22.55
CA ASN A 84 6.22 5.17 -23.05
C ASN A 84 7.50 5.07 -22.22
N ASP A 85 7.85 6.11 -21.47
CA ASP A 85 9.17 6.21 -20.85
C ASP A 85 9.19 5.81 -19.36
N MET A 86 8.06 5.39 -18.79
CA MET A 86 7.97 5.07 -17.36
C MET A 86 7.97 3.56 -17.04
N PHE A 87 7.47 2.76 -17.96
CA PHE A 87 7.34 1.31 -17.76
C PHE A 87 8.71 0.64 -17.55
N GLY A 88 8.79 -0.23 -16.54
CA GLY A 88 10.00 -0.96 -16.19
C GLY A 88 11.09 -0.12 -15.52
N ARG A 89 10.82 1.14 -15.19
CA ARG A 89 11.81 2.07 -14.64
C ARG A 89 11.54 2.41 -13.18
N THR A 90 12.59 2.97 -12.57
CA THR A 90 12.56 3.40 -11.17
C THR A 90 12.79 4.91 -11.10
N PHE A 91 12.02 5.57 -10.23
CA PHE A 91 11.99 7.00 -10.02
C PHE A 91 12.21 7.34 -8.54
N ASN A 92 12.76 8.53 -8.29
CA ASN A 92 12.86 9.09 -6.93
C ASN A 92 11.58 9.85 -6.53
N SER A 93 11.60 10.47 -5.36
CA SER A 93 10.51 11.25 -4.80
C SER A 93 10.12 12.49 -5.63
N LEU A 94 11.01 12.97 -6.46
CA LEU A 94 10.77 14.11 -7.36
C LEU A 94 10.27 13.69 -8.75
N GLY A 95 10.00 12.40 -8.96
CA GLY A 95 9.60 11.85 -10.26
C GLY A 95 10.73 11.79 -11.29
N LEU A 96 11.97 11.86 -10.85
CA LEU A 96 13.14 11.75 -11.72
C LEU A 96 13.61 10.28 -11.80
N PRO A 97 13.92 9.78 -13.01
CA PRO A 97 14.41 8.42 -13.16
C PRO A 97 15.78 8.26 -12.51
N ILE A 98 15.94 7.20 -11.73
CA ILE A 98 17.18 6.90 -11.01
C ILE A 98 17.74 5.54 -11.36
N ASP A 99 19.06 5.42 -11.22
CA ASP A 99 19.75 4.14 -11.13
C ASP A 99 19.91 3.77 -9.65
N ILE A 100 19.41 2.60 -9.28
CA ILE A 100 19.38 2.19 -7.86
C ILE A 100 20.78 1.91 -7.30
N GLU A 101 21.68 1.35 -8.12
CA GLU A 101 23.03 0.97 -7.65
C GLU A 101 23.88 2.20 -7.35
N THR A 102 23.73 3.25 -8.16
CA THR A 102 24.51 4.49 -8.02
C THR A 102 23.73 5.61 -7.32
N LYS A 103 22.44 5.46 -7.12
CA LYS A 103 21.48 6.49 -6.65
C LYS A 103 21.52 7.80 -7.48
N LYS A 104 22.05 7.74 -8.69
CA LYS A 104 22.15 8.92 -9.54
C LYS A 104 20.94 9.03 -10.46
N VAL A 105 20.48 10.26 -10.64
CA VAL A 105 19.47 10.57 -11.64
C VAL A 105 20.02 10.21 -13.03
N GLN A 106 19.26 9.39 -13.75
CA GLN A 106 19.64 9.00 -15.11
C GLN A 106 19.57 10.21 -16.04
N LYS A 107 20.55 10.33 -16.93
CA LYS A 107 20.60 11.42 -17.92
C LYS A 107 19.49 11.34 -18.99
N SER A 108 18.84 10.20 -19.14
CA SER A 108 17.71 10.05 -20.06
C SER A 108 16.50 10.82 -19.52
N LYS A 109 16.23 11.96 -20.13
CA LYS A 109 15.02 12.74 -19.84
C LYS A 109 13.79 11.99 -20.32
N ILE A 110 12.68 12.17 -19.63
CA ILE A 110 11.35 11.84 -20.15
C ILE A 110 11.11 12.73 -21.36
N ILE A 111 10.99 12.14 -22.55
CA ILE A 111 11.06 12.86 -23.83
C ILE A 111 9.72 13.51 -24.16
N THR A 112 8.64 12.76 -24.00
CA THR A 112 7.26 13.26 -24.16
C THR A 112 6.55 13.19 -22.83
N SER A 113 6.07 14.31 -22.31
CA SER A 113 5.50 14.31 -20.96
C SER A 113 4.35 15.29 -20.84
N GLU A 114 3.35 14.88 -20.07
CA GLU A 114 2.40 15.78 -19.44
C GLU A 114 2.88 16.15 -18.05
N GLU A 115 2.66 17.41 -17.65
CA GLU A 115 2.96 17.89 -16.31
C GLU A 115 1.70 17.78 -15.45
N ARG A 116 1.81 17.13 -14.30
CA ARG A 116 0.69 16.90 -13.35
C ARG A 116 1.08 17.34 -11.96
N ASP A 117 0.17 18.04 -11.30
CA ASP A 117 0.27 18.39 -9.90
C ASP A 117 0.26 17.11 -9.03
N ILE A 118 1.16 17.06 -8.03
CA ILE A 118 1.27 15.88 -7.16
C ILE A 118 0.16 15.80 -6.11
N TYR A 119 -0.47 16.90 -5.77
CA TYR A 119 -1.44 16.92 -4.69
C TYR A 119 -2.76 16.24 -5.04
N GLY A 120 -3.13 16.21 -6.34
CA GLY A 120 -4.35 15.55 -6.76
C GLY A 120 -5.58 15.95 -5.93
N ALA A 121 -6.63 15.17 -6.02
CA ALA A 121 -7.81 15.33 -5.16
C ALA A 121 -8.41 13.97 -4.79
N PRO A 122 -8.92 13.80 -3.56
CA PRO A 122 -9.75 12.65 -3.22
C PRO A 122 -10.91 12.52 -4.22
N ILE A 123 -11.21 11.29 -4.62
CA ILE A 123 -12.32 11.04 -5.53
C ILE A 123 -13.61 11.44 -4.82
N ASN A 124 -14.39 12.35 -5.45
CA ASN A 124 -15.67 12.76 -4.92
C ASN A 124 -16.58 11.52 -4.70
N PRO A 125 -17.20 11.32 -3.52
CA PRO A 125 -18.05 10.17 -3.25
C PRO A 125 -19.18 9.99 -4.28
N TYR A 126 -19.76 11.08 -4.80
CA TYR A 126 -20.78 11.02 -5.84
C TYR A 126 -20.27 10.46 -7.18
N ALA A 127 -19.01 10.70 -7.50
CA ALA A 127 -18.38 10.21 -8.71
C ALA A 127 -17.91 8.75 -8.60
N ARG A 128 -17.92 8.15 -7.39
CA ARG A 128 -17.50 6.77 -7.20
C ARG A 128 -18.51 5.81 -7.79
N ASP A 129 -18.00 4.78 -8.45
CA ASP A 129 -18.75 3.59 -8.84
C ASP A 129 -18.47 2.44 -7.88
N TYR A 130 -19.39 1.49 -7.79
CA TYR A 130 -19.25 0.33 -6.91
C TYR A 130 -18.32 -0.71 -7.59
N PRO A 131 -17.20 -1.05 -6.98
CA PRO A 131 -16.30 -2.03 -7.57
C PRO A 131 -16.86 -3.45 -7.47
N SER A 132 -16.74 -4.23 -8.55
CA SER A 132 -17.30 -5.59 -8.65
C SER A 132 -16.34 -6.60 -9.27
N GLU A 133 -15.16 -6.17 -9.72
CA GLU A 133 -14.22 -7.03 -10.44
C GLU A 133 -13.01 -7.36 -9.55
N VAL A 134 -12.49 -8.56 -9.74
CA VAL A 134 -11.45 -9.13 -8.86
C VAL A 134 -10.04 -8.92 -9.44
N ILE A 135 -9.09 -8.62 -8.56
CA ILE A 135 -7.66 -8.76 -8.83
C ILE A 135 -7.17 -10.05 -8.16
N GLN A 136 -6.66 -10.98 -8.97
CA GLN A 136 -6.04 -12.20 -8.47
C GLN A 136 -4.61 -11.91 -8.03
N THR A 137 -4.28 -12.22 -6.76
CA THR A 137 -2.94 -12.05 -6.20
C THR A 137 -2.06 -13.28 -6.34
N GLY A 138 -2.66 -14.44 -6.62
CA GLY A 138 -1.98 -15.73 -6.65
C GLY A 138 -1.74 -16.34 -5.27
N ILE A 139 -2.34 -15.76 -4.22
CA ILE A 139 -2.19 -16.18 -2.82
C ILE A 139 -3.55 -16.71 -2.33
N SER A 140 -3.62 -18.01 -1.99
CA SER A 140 -4.87 -18.69 -1.65
C SER A 140 -5.65 -18.02 -0.53
N SER A 141 -4.97 -17.59 0.54
CA SER A 141 -5.61 -16.93 1.68
C SER A 141 -6.19 -15.57 1.32
N ILE A 142 -5.54 -14.79 0.44
CA ILE A 142 -6.07 -13.51 -0.04
C ILE A 142 -7.19 -13.76 -1.03
N ASP A 143 -6.91 -14.50 -2.10
CA ASP A 143 -7.85 -14.68 -3.21
C ASP A 143 -9.12 -15.44 -2.79
N GLY A 144 -8.98 -16.39 -1.84
CA GLY A 144 -10.09 -17.23 -1.38
C GLY A 144 -10.88 -16.70 -0.18
N LEU A 145 -10.26 -15.88 0.70
CA LEU A 145 -10.91 -15.44 1.95
C LEU A 145 -11.07 -13.93 2.07
N PHE A 146 -10.23 -13.15 1.37
CA PHE A 146 -10.18 -11.67 1.47
C PHE A 146 -9.97 -11.05 0.09
N THR A 147 -10.65 -11.58 -0.91
CA THR A 147 -10.48 -11.23 -2.32
C THR A 147 -10.32 -9.73 -2.53
N LEU A 148 -9.25 -9.36 -3.24
CA LEU A 148 -8.96 -7.98 -3.60
C LEU A 148 -9.84 -7.55 -4.77
N ILE A 149 -10.56 -6.44 -4.60
CA ILE A 149 -11.49 -5.90 -5.60
C ILE A 149 -10.88 -4.67 -6.27
N ARG A 150 -11.06 -4.51 -7.58
CA ARG A 150 -10.60 -3.34 -8.32
C ARG A 150 -11.21 -2.07 -7.72
N GLY A 151 -10.38 -1.07 -7.44
CA GLY A 151 -10.83 0.16 -6.82
C GLY A 151 -10.92 0.11 -5.29
N GLN A 152 -10.50 -0.98 -4.66
CA GLN A 152 -10.48 -1.15 -3.21
C GLN A 152 -9.18 -0.64 -2.59
N LYS A 153 -9.27 -0.19 -1.34
CA LYS A 153 -8.14 0.04 -0.43
C LYS A 153 -8.10 -1.12 0.57
N LEU A 154 -7.11 -2.01 0.44
CA LEU A 154 -6.97 -3.18 1.33
C LEU A 154 -5.56 -3.20 1.96
N PRO A 155 -5.36 -2.59 3.14
CA PRO A 155 -4.07 -2.54 3.78
C PRO A 155 -3.62 -3.89 4.32
N ILE A 156 -2.29 -4.06 4.40
CA ILE A 156 -1.64 -5.18 5.08
C ILE A 156 -1.00 -4.64 6.37
N PHE A 157 -1.49 -5.11 7.50
CA PHE A 157 -0.95 -4.81 8.82
C PHE A 157 0.06 -5.87 9.19
N SER A 158 1.32 -5.48 9.20
CA SER A 158 2.44 -6.33 9.56
C SER A 158 3.04 -5.93 10.91
N SER A 159 4.07 -6.64 11.32
CA SER A 159 4.86 -6.34 12.50
C SER A 159 6.34 -6.48 12.16
N GLN A 160 7.21 -5.83 12.93
CA GLN A 160 8.64 -5.89 12.71
C GLN A 160 9.16 -7.34 12.68
N GLY A 161 9.93 -7.70 11.65
CA GLY A 161 10.47 -9.03 11.45
C GLY A 161 9.54 -10.03 10.80
N LEU A 162 8.28 -9.65 10.48
CA LEU A 162 7.40 -10.47 9.65
C LEU A 162 7.70 -10.28 8.15
N PRO A 163 7.36 -11.25 7.29
CA PRO A 163 7.81 -11.28 5.89
C PRO A 163 6.96 -10.41 4.95
N HIS A 164 6.56 -9.19 5.38
CA HIS A 164 5.70 -8.32 4.57
C HIS A 164 6.36 -7.87 3.26
N ASN A 165 7.70 -7.69 3.25
CA ASN A 165 8.44 -7.37 2.04
C ASN A 165 8.38 -8.51 1.01
N LYS A 166 8.47 -9.77 1.46
CA LYS A 166 8.30 -10.95 0.59
C LYS A 166 6.88 -11.03 0.05
N LEU A 167 5.88 -10.78 0.90
CA LEU A 167 4.48 -10.76 0.51
C LEU A 167 4.19 -9.66 -0.52
N ALA A 168 4.71 -8.44 -0.30
CA ALA A 168 4.62 -7.35 -1.27
C ALA A 168 5.25 -7.73 -2.61
N THR A 169 6.46 -8.29 -2.58
CA THR A 169 7.16 -8.79 -3.78
C THR A 169 6.31 -9.82 -4.53
N GLN A 170 5.76 -10.80 -3.82
CA GLN A 170 4.93 -11.84 -4.40
C GLN A 170 3.69 -11.24 -5.08
N ILE A 171 2.99 -10.32 -4.43
CA ILE A 171 1.83 -9.63 -5.02
C ILE A 171 2.24 -8.85 -6.27
N VAL A 172 3.32 -8.03 -6.22
CA VAL A 172 3.80 -7.24 -7.37
C VAL A 172 4.15 -8.13 -8.56
N THR A 173 4.76 -9.29 -8.33
CA THR A 173 5.21 -10.18 -9.40
C THR A 173 4.11 -11.07 -9.98
N GLN A 174 3.03 -11.32 -9.23
CA GLN A 174 2.01 -12.31 -9.57
C GLN A 174 0.62 -11.72 -9.83
N ALA A 175 0.32 -10.51 -9.29
CA ALA A 175 -1.02 -9.93 -9.40
C ALA A 175 -1.42 -9.69 -10.85
N LYS A 176 -2.68 -9.99 -11.13
CA LYS A 176 -3.28 -9.79 -12.45
C LYS A 176 -4.79 -9.60 -12.36
N VAL A 177 -5.35 -8.97 -13.36
CA VAL A 177 -6.79 -8.97 -13.63
C VAL A 177 -7.20 -10.27 -14.32
N LEU A 178 -8.44 -10.70 -14.14
CA LEU A 178 -8.96 -11.94 -14.74
C LEU A 178 -9.33 -11.77 -16.22
N SER A 179 -9.43 -10.55 -16.69
CA SER A 179 -9.70 -10.14 -18.07
C SER A 179 -8.40 -9.79 -18.81
N GLU A 180 -8.48 -9.62 -20.15
CA GLU A 180 -7.35 -9.16 -20.98
C GLU A 180 -7.18 -7.64 -21.00
N GLU A 181 -7.70 -6.95 -19.99
CA GLU A 181 -7.63 -5.49 -19.88
C GLU A 181 -6.23 -5.01 -19.50
N PRO A 182 -5.83 -3.79 -19.90
CA PRO A 182 -4.53 -3.23 -19.54
C PRO A 182 -4.37 -3.12 -18.02
N PHE A 183 -3.30 -3.72 -17.48
CA PHE A 183 -3.02 -3.74 -16.06
C PHE A 183 -1.60 -3.25 -15.77
N LEU A 184 -1.48 -2.33 -14.82
CA LEU A 184 -0.25 -1.70 -14.40
C LEU A 184 -0.08 -1.84 -12.88
N ILE A 185 1.13 -2.09 -12.43
CA ILE A 185 1.48 -2.09 -11.01
C ILE A 185 2.42 -0.91 -10.73
N ILE A 186 2.07 -0.11 -9.74
CA ILE A 186 2.93 0.95 -9.22
C ILE A 186 3.41 0.54 -7.84
N PHE A 187 4.71 0.31 -7.72
CA PHE A 187 5.37 0.03 -6.45
C PHE A 187 5.97 1.30 -5.88
N CYS A 188 5.65 1.64 -4.65
CA CYS A 188 6.15 2.82 -3.95
C CYS A 188 6.81 2.41 -2.63
N GLY A 189 8.14 2.41 -2.61
CA GLY A 189 8.95 2.19 -1.41
C GLY A 189 9.16 3.50 -0.66
N ILE A 190 8.73 3.56 0.59
CA ILE A 190 8.70 4.77 1.44
C ILE A 190 9.68 4.58 2.59
N GLY A 191 10.82 5.25 2.57
CA GLY A 191 11.83 5.15 3.62
C GLY A 191 12.41 3.75 3.77
N ILE A 192 12.58 3.01 2.69
CA ILE A 192 13.13 1.66 2.69
C ILE A 192 14.67 1.67 2.67
N ILE A 193 15.29 0.64 3.22
CA ILE A 193 16.75 0.51 3.15
C ILE A 193 17.21 0.03 1.77
N GLU A 194 18.47 0.33 1.41
CA GLU A 194 19.01 0.05 0.09
C GLU A 194 18.95 -1.42 -0.30
N ASP A 195 19.30 -2.31 0.62
CA ASP A 195 19.26 -3.76 0.38
C ASP A 195 17.86 -4.26 0.05
N GLU A 196 16.83 -3.70 0.72
CA GLU A 196 15.44 -4.02 0.42
C GLU A 196 15.04 -3.53 -0.97
N ALA A 197 15.41 -2.29 -1.33
CA ALA A 197 15.13 -1.74 -2.65
C ALA A 197 15.78 -2.59 -3.77
N ILE A 198 17.04 -2.98 -3.60
CA ILE A 198 17.75 -3.85 -4.54
C ILE A 198 17.05 -5.21 -4.66
N ASN A 199 16.64 -5.81 -3.54
CA ASN A 199 15.94 -7.09 -3.54
C ASN A 199 14.58 -7.02 -4.24
N PHE A 200 13.78 -5.97 -4.01
CA PHE A 200 12.53 -5.74 -4.72
C PHE A 200 12.75 -5.67 -6.23
N LEU A 201 13.64 -4.79 -6.68
CA LEU A 201 13.86 -4.57 -8.11
C LEU A 201 14.49 -5.78 -8.81
N ARG A 202 15.33 -6.54 -8.11
CA ARG A 202 15.85 -7.82 -8.63
C ARG A 202 14.70 -8.80 -8.87
N ALA A 203 13.83 -9.00 -7.87
CA ALA A 203 12.68 -9.88 -8.00
C ALA A 203 11.73 -9.44 -9.12
N PHE A 204 11.50 -8.13 -9.30
CA PHE A 204 10.67 -7.61 -10.38
C PHE A 204 11.28 -7.89 -11.76
N ARG A 205 12.61 -7.78 -11.92
CA ARG A 205 13.30 -8.13 -13.16
C ARG A 205 13.24 -9.62 -13.45
N GLU A 206 13.46 -10.45 -12.42
CA GLU A 206 13.45 -11.91 -12.53
C GLU A 206 12.05 -12.49 -12.81
N SER A 207 10.99 -11.78 -12.43
CA SER A 207 9.60 -12.21 -12.71
C SER A 207 9.23 -12.21 -14.19
N GLY A 208 10.01 -11.53 -15.05
CA GLY A 208 9.70 -11.35 -16.47
C GLY A 208 8.56 -10.34 -16.75
N ASN A 209 7.94 -9.76 -15.71
CA ASN A 209 6.81 -8.84 -15.84
C ASN A 209 7.17 -7.37 -15.58
N ILE A 210 8.46 -7.04 -15.60
CA ILE A 210 8.95 -5.69 -15.26
C ILE A 210 8.32 -4.58 -16.09
N GLN A 211 7.95 -4.85 -17.34
CA GLN A 211 7.32 -3.89 -18.26
C GLN A 211 5.93 -3.43 -17.80
N ASN A 212 5.31 -4.14 -16.87
CA ASN A 212 4.04 -3.76 -16.27
C ASN A 212 4.22 -3.16 -14.87
N ILE A 213 5.44 -2.78 -14.50
CA ILE A 213 5.78 -2.24 -13.17
C ILE A 213 6.45 -0.89 -13.32
N ILE A 214 5.96 0.12 -12.58
CA ILE A 214 6.65 1.40 -12.37
C ILE A 214 7.02 1.46 -10.89
N SER A 215 8.28 1.76 -10.59
CA SER A 215 8.77 1.81 -9.20
C SER A 215 9.12 3.22 -8.79
N PHE A 216 8.65 3.66 -7.62
CA PHE A 216 9.06 4.87 -6.94
C PHE A 216 9.77 4.49 -5.64
N ILE A 217 10.98 4.99 -5.43
CA ILE A 217 11.81 4.61 -4.27
C ILE A 217 12.30 5.85 -3.54
N ASN A 218 11.98 5.92 -2.25
CA ASN A 218 12.58 6.80 -1.27
C ASN A 218 13.36 5.96 -0.27
N PHE A 219 14.63 6.27 -0.09
CA PHE A 219 15.48 5.56 0.84
C PHE A 219 15.31 6.07 2.28
N ALA A 220 15.64 5.22 3.25
CA ALA A 220 15.66 5.60 4.66
C ALA A 220 16.67 6.73 4.94
N SER A 221 17.71 6.86 4.11
CA SER A 221 18.72 7.92 4.16
C SER A 221 18.28 9.25 3.52
N ASP A 222 17.19 9.24 2.75
CA ASP A 222 16.71 10.44 2.08
C ASP A 222 16.00 11.40 3.07
N PRO A 223 15.94 12.69 2.75
CA PRO A 223 15.24 13.69 3.56
C PRO A 223 13.78 13.32 3.86
N ILE A 224 13.31 13.73 5.05
CA ILE A 224 11.95 13.42 5.50
C ILE A 224 10.86 13.96 4.58
N MET A 225 11.09 15.13 3.98
CA MET A 225 10.12 15.75 3.07
C MET A 225 9.92 14.94 1.81
N GLU A 226 10.98 14.37 1.26
CA GLU A 226 10.88 13.46 0.12
C GLU A 226 10.02 12.22 0.44
N ARG A 227 10.08 11.73 1.69
CA ARG A 227 9.26 10.62 2.18
C ARG A 227 7.77 10.95 2.19
N LEU A 228 7.40 12.22 2.45
CA LEU A 228 6.01 12.69 2.41
C LEU A 228 5.49 12.94 0.99
N ILE A 229 6.39 13.19 0.05
CA ILE A 229 6.06 13.51 -1.33
C ILE A 229 5.85 12.24 -2.16
N ILE A 230 6.67 11.20 -1.97
CA ILE A 230 6.74 10.04 -2.87
C ILE A 230 5.42 9.30 -3.07
N PRO A 231 4.55 9.05 -2.06
CA PRO A 231 3.27 8.41 -2.32
C PRO A 231 2.33 9.28 -3.15
N ARG A 232 2.46 10.62 -3.07
CA ARG A 232 1.70 11.56 -3.88
C ARG A 232 2.13 11.50 -5.34
N VAL A 233 3.44 11.44 -5.60
CA VAL A 233 4.02 11.25 -6.94
C VAL A 233 3.57 9.93 -7.57
N ALA A 234 3.63 8.84 -6.80
CA ALA A 234 3.17 7.52 -7.24
C ALA A 234 1.67 7.52 -7.60
N LEU A 235 0.84 8.15 -6.76
CA LEU A 235 -0.61 8.23 -6.98
C LEU A 235 -0.98 9.15 -8.15
N THR A 236 -0.29 10.27 -8.34
CA THR A 236 -0.49 11.13 -9.53
C THR A 236 -0.17 10.37 -10.81
N THR A 237 0.87 9.54 -10.78
CA THR A 237 1.18 8.65 -11.92
C THR A 237 0.07 7.60 -12.09
N ALA A 238 -0.46 7.03 -10.99
CA ALA A 238 -1.57 6.08 -11.04
C ALA A 238 -2.84 6.70 -11.63
N GLU A 239 -3.18 7.92 -11.22
CA GLU A 239 -4.34 8.67 -11.74
C GLU A 239 -4.26 8.90 -13.24
N TYR A 240 -3.07 9.27 -13.73
CA TYR A 240 -2.83 9.45 -15.15
C TYR A 240 -3.09 8.17 -15.95
N PHE A 241 -2.47 7.06 -15.55
CA PHE A 241 -2.67 5.79 -16.26
C PHE A 241 -4.08 5.24 -16.09
N ALA A 242 -4.68 5.39 -14.92
CA ALA A 242 -6.03 4.88 -14.69
C ALA A 242 -7.10 5.71 -15.39
N PHE A 243 -7.10 7.03 -15.21
CA PHE A 243 -8.25 7.86 -15.59
C PHE A 243 -8.10 8.56 -16.93
N ASP A 244 -6.89 8.65 -17.48
CA ASP A 244 -6.65 9.25 -18.80
C ASP A 244 -6.21 8.22 -19.85
N LYS A 245 -5.72 7.03 -19.42
CA LYS A 245 -5.29 5.93 -20.31
C LYS A 245 -6.11 4.65 -20.13
N ASP A 246 -7.16 4.69 -19.34
CA ASP A 246 -8.12 3.59 -19.11
C ASP A 246 -7.47 2.26 -18.65
N MET A 247 -6.38 2.35 -17.88
CA MET A 247 -5.71 1.17 -17.34
C MET A 247 -6.23 0.82 -15.93
N HIS A 248 -6.17 -0.45 -15.56
CA HIS A 248 -6.36 -0.86 -14.16
C HIS A 248 -5.01 -0.79 -13.45
N VAL A 249 -4.91 0.03 -12.41
CA VAL A 249 -3.65 0.29 -11.71
C VAL A 249 -3.74 -0.26 -10.29
N LEU A 250 -2.79 -1.13 -9.92
CA LEU A 250 -2.57 -1.57 -8.55
C LEU A 250 -1.40 -0.80 -7.95
N VAL A 251 -1.64 -0.03 -6.90
CA VAL A 251 -0.62 0.74 -6.18
C VAL A 251 -0.28 0.04 -4.87
N ILE A 252 0.99 -0.26 -4.65
CA ILE A 252 1.51 -0.81 -3.40
C ILE A 252 2.37 0.24 -2.72
N LEU A 253 1.98 0.66 -1.52
CA LEU A 253 2.71 1.63 -0.69
C LEU A 253 3.37 0.91 0.48
N ILE A 254 4.68 0.93 0.58
CA ILE A 254 5.45 0.28 1.65
C ILE A 254 6.64 1.12 2.11
N ASP A 255 6.83 1.52 3.36
CA ASP A 255 6.00 1.30 4.54
C ASP A 255 5.29 2.58 4.98
N MET A 256 3.98 2.52 5.16
CA MET A 256 3.18 3.67 5.59
C MET A 256 3.49 4.09 7.04
N THR A 257 4.13 3.23 7.82
CA THR A 257 4.66 3.60 9.15
C THR A 257 5.78 4.61 9.01
N ASN A 258 6.71 4.41 8.06
CA ASN A 258 7.77 5.37 7.76
C ASN A 258 7.21 6.72 7.32
N TYR A 259 6.11 6.71 6.55
CA TYR A 259 5.39 7.93 6.19
C TYR A 259 4.83 8.65 7.42
N ALA A 260 4.15 7.93 8.32
CA ALA A 260 3.59 8.51 9.53
C ALA A 260 4.66 9.06 10.48
N GLU A 261 5.81 8.37 10.58
CA GLU A 261 6.96 8.86 11.36
C GLU A 261 7.53 10.16 10.77
N ALA A 262 7.61 10.28 9.44
CA ALA A 262 8.01 11.52 8.79
C ALA A 262 7.03 12.68 9.09
N LEU A 263 5.72 12.41 9.10
CA LEU A 263 4.71 13.39 9.53
C LEU A 263 4.92 13.82 10.99
N ARG A 264 5.20 12.89 11.89
CA ARG A 264 5.46 13.16 13.31
C ARG A 264 6.70 14.04 13.48
N GLU A 265 7.77 13.73 12.75
CA GLU A 265 9.01 14.50 12.77
C GLU A 265 8.80 15.93 12.24
N LEU A 266 8.09 16.07 11.12
CA LEU A 266 7.75 17.38 10.54
C LEU A 266 6.87 18.19 11.49
N SER A 267 5.84 17.58 12.09
CA SER A 267 4.96 18.24 13.06
C SER A 267 5.74 18.74 14.30
N SER A 268 6.71 17.94 14.76
CA SER A 268 7.60 18.33 15.84
C SER A 268 8.49 19.53 15.45
N ALA A 269 9.03 19.55 14.23
CA ALA A 269 9.83 20.67 13.72
C ALA A 269 9.00 21.96 13.55
N LYS A 270 7.70 21.84 13.35
CA LYS A 270 6.73 22.96 13.29
C LYS A 270 6.26 23.41 14.67
N GLU A 271 6.69 22.76 15.75
CA GLU A 271 6.23 23.01 17.13
C GLU A 271 4.69 22.87 17.28
N GLU A 272 4.07 21.99 16.50
CA GLU A 272 2.64 21.72 16.57
C GLU A 272 2.30 20.93 17.83
N ILE A 273 1.10 21.19 18.39
CA ILE A 273 0.63 20.45 19.58
C ILE A 273 0.40 18.98 19.19
N PRO A 274 1.12 18.04 19.80
CA PRO A 274 0.99 16.63 19.46
C PRO A 274 -0.36 16.06 19.93
N SER A 275 -0.91 15.14 19.14
CA SER A 275 -2.06 14.33 19.51
C SER A 275 -1.60 12.96 20.05
N ARG A 276 -2.44 11.92 19.90
CA ARG A 276 -2.21 10.58 20.43
C ARG A 276 -0.84 10.01 19.99
N LYS A 277 -0.04 9.54 20.95
CA LYS A 277 1.33 8.99 20.77
C LYS A 277 2.31 9.93 20.03
N GLY A 278 2.09 11.23 20.07
CA GLY A 278 2.99 12.21 19.46
C GLY A 278 2.77 12.47 17.97
N TYR A 279 1.76 11.88 17.35
CA TYR A 279 1.41 12.16 15.96
C TYR A 279 0.63 13.47 15.83
N PRO A 280 0.66 14.14 14.66
CA PRO A 280 -0.11 15.35 14.43
C PRO A 280 -1.62 15.07 14.47
N GLY A 281 -2.40 16.07 14.91
CA GLY A 281 -3.86 15.95 14.96
C GLY A 281 -4.52 15.70 13.61
N TYR A 282 -3.84 16.03 12.53
CA TYR A 282 -4.29 15.83 11.15
C TYR A 282 -3.84 14.52 10.50
N LEU A 283 -3.28 13.55 11.25
CA LEU A 283 -2.85 12.25 10.71
C LEU A 283 -3.96 11.57 9.91
N TYR A 284 -5.21 11.61 10.40
CA TYR A 284 -6.35 11.04 9.71
C TYR A 284 -6.61 11.69 8.34
N SER A 285 -6.70 13.01 8.30
CA SER A 285 -6.97 13.74 7.05
C SER A 285 -5.82 13.65 6.06
N ASP A 286 -4.58 13.52 6.53
CA ASP A 286 -3.43 13.34 5.68
C ASP A 286 -3.44 11.93 5.03
N PHE A 287 -3.64 10.88 5.81
CA PHE A 287 -3.83 9.51 5.28
C PHE A 287 -5.02 9.43 4.33
N ALA A 288 -6.14 10.08 4.69
CA ALA A 288 -7.32 10.14 3.81
C ALA A 288 -6.99 10.82 2.48
N SER A 289 -6.17 11.88 2.47
CA SER A 289 -5.74 12.55 1.24
C SER A 289 -4.96 11.65 0.28
N ILE A 290 -4.30 10.60 0.80
CA ILE A 290 -3.60 9.58 0.01
C ILE A 290 -4.56 8.46 -0.38
N TYR A 291 -5.24 7.86 0.60
CA TYR A 291 -6.06 6.66 0.37
C TYR A 291 -7.31 6.93 -0.46
N GLU A 292 -7.94 8.10 -0.31
CA GLU A 292 -9.17 8.47 -1.04
C GLU A 292 -8.94 8.86 -2.51
N ARG A 293 -7.69 8.84 -2.99
CA ARG A 293 -7.35 8.91 -4.42
C ARG A 293 -7.60 7.58 -5.15
N THR A 294 -7.90 6.53 -4.41
CA THR A 294 -8.18 5.17 -4.89
C THR A 294 -9.66 4.98 -5.16
N GLY A 295 -10.00 4.25 -6.21
CA GLY A 295 -11.38 3.90 -6.51
C GLY A 295 -11.65 3.62 -7.98
N LYS A 296 -12.94 3.33 -8.26
CA LYS A 296 -13.53 3.32 -9.58
C LYS A 296 -14.38 4.59 -9.72
N ILE A 297 -14.25 5.30 -10.83
CA ILE A 297 -15.00 6.51 -11.15
C ILE A 297 -16.07 6.14 -12.17
N LYS A 298 -17.30 6.65 -12.01
CA LYS A 298 -18.39 6.52 -12.98
C LYS A 298 -17.93 7.01 -14.35
N ASP A 299 -18.32 6.32 -15.39
CA ASP A 299 -17.98 6.64 -16.78
C ASP A 299 -16.47 6.58 -17.13
N LYS A 300 -15.64 6.02 -16.22
CA LYS A 300 -14.24 5.69 -16.48
C LYS A 300 -14.03 4.17 -16.47
N ILE A 301 -13.21 3.68 -17.40
CA ILE A 301 -12.87 2.26 -17.50
C ILE A 301 -11.81 1.91 -16.46
N GLY A 302 -10.76 2.71 -16.37
CA GLY A 302 -9.64 2.47 -15.49
C GLY A 302 -9.98 2.62 -14.01
N THR A 303 -9.23 1.93 -13.17
CA THR A 303 -9.41 1.93 -11.71
C THR A 303 -8.08 2.05 -11.00
N ILE A 304 -8.10 2.60 -9.79
CA ILE A 304 -6.93 2.57 -8.88
C ILE A 304 -7.29 1.70 -7.69
N THR A 305 -6.53 0.63 -7.49
CA THR A 305 -6.59 -0.24 -6.31
C THR A 305 -5.35 0.00 -5.47
N GLN A 306 -5.48 0.04 -4.15
CA GLN A 306 -4.37 0.33 -3.25
C GLN A 306 -4.16 -0.78 -2.22
N ILE A 307 -2.91 -1.20 -2.04
CA ILE A 307 -2.45 -2.03 -0.92
C ILE A 307 -1.43 -1.22 -0.11
N PRO A 308 -1.89 -0.42 0.86
CA PRO A 308 -0.98 0.18 1.84
C PRO A 308 -0.44 -0.91 2.77
N ILE A 309 0.87 -0.99 2.92
CA ILE A 309 1.52 -1.90 3.87
C ILE A 309 2.08 -1.06 5.00
N LEU A 310 1.82 -1.47 6.22
CA LEU A 310 2.31 -0.79 7.41
C LEU A 310 2.85 -1.79 8.44
N THR A 311 3.83 -1.35 9.21
CA THR A 311 4.41 -2.09 10.32
C THR A 311 3.83 -1.56 11.63
N MET A 312 3.09 -2.40 12.36
CA MET A 312 2.49 -2.03 13.65
C MET A 312 3.58 -1.89 14.73
N PRO A 313 3.76 -0.70 15.33
CA PRO A 313 4.68 -0.57 16.45
C PRO A 313 4.24 -1.43 17.65
N ASN A 314 5.16 -2.25 18.17
CA ASN A 314 4.93 -3.19 19.27
C ASN A 314 3.81 -4.24 19.02
N ASP A 315 3.57 -4.59 17.78
CA ASP A 315 2.48 -5.48 17.36
C ASP A 315 1.07 -4.99 17.81
N ASP A 316 0.93 -3.68 18.06
CA ASP A 316 -0.28 -3.04 18.59
C ASP A 316 -1.19 -2.55 17.46
N ILE A 317 -2.24 -3.32 17.14
CA ILE A 317 -3.25 -2.95 16.14
C ILE A 317 -4.05 -1.69 16.53
N SER A 318 -4.09 -1.35 17.83
CA SER A 318 -4.75 -0.14 18.33
C SER A 318 -3.88 1.12 18.25
N HIS A 319 -2.64 0.98 17.74
CA HIS A 319 -1.75 2.12 17.50
C HIS A 319 -2.36 3.11 16.49
N PRO A 320 -2.13 4.44 16.58
CA PRO A 320 -2.73 5.43 15.67
C PRO A 320 -2.58 5.13 14.19
N ILE A 321 -1.48 4.52 13.75
CA ILE A 321 -1.22 4.20 12.34
C ILE A 321 -2.18 3.13 11.80
N PRO A 322 -2.22 1.89 12.34
CA PRO A 322 -3.18 0.88 11.87
C PRO A 322 -4.63 1.28 12.17
N ASP A 323 -4.90 1.88 13.34
CA ASP A 323 -6.25 2.34 13.72
C ASP A 323 -6.80 3.33 12.68
N THR A 324 -6.05 4.38 12.34
CA THR A 324 -6.42 5.37 11.31
C THR A 324 -6.59 4.72 9.93
N SER A 325 -5.66 3.84 9.53
CA SER A 325 -5.73 3.15 8.25
C SER A 325 -6.98 2.27 8.14
N GLY A 326 -7.31 1.52 9.20
CA GLY A 326 -8.48 0.65 9.25
C GLY A 326 -9.82 1.39 9.16
N TYR A 327 -9.88 2.65 9.62
CA TYR A 327 -11.08 3.49 9.50
C TYR A 327 -11.30 4.01 8.07
N ILE A 328 -10.22 4.31 7.33
CA ILE A 328 -10.31 4.92 6.00
C ILE A 328 -10.52 3.85 4.92
N THR A 329 -10.06 2.62 5.15
CA THR A 329 -9.98 1.56 4.14
C THR A 329 -11.15 0.57 4.22
N GLU A 330 -11.34 -0.24 3.17
CA GLU A 330 -12.44 -1.20 3.07
C GLU A 330 -12.07 -2.61 3.56
N GLY A 331 -11.24 -2.70 4.58
CA GLY A 331 -10.82 -3.97 5.18
C GLY A 331 -9.38 -3.90 5.64
N GLN A 332 -8.82 -5.07 5.97
CA GLN A 332 -7.43 -5.22 6.36
C GLN A 332 -7.00 -6.68 6.27
N ILE A 333 -5.74 -6.92 5.98
CA ILE A 333 -5.07 -8.21 6.10
C ILE A 333 -4.07 -8.08 7.25
N VAL A 334 -4.14 -8.95 8.25
CA VAL A 334 -3.27 -8.91 9.43
C VAL A 334 -2.29 -10.06 9.37
N LEU A 335 -0.99 -9.80 9.55
CA LEU A 335 0.03 -10.84 9.65
C LEU A 335 0.23 -11.24 11.12
N ASN A 336 0.38 -12.54 11.36
CA ASN A 336 0.47 -13.15 12.68
C ASN A 336 1.87 -13.72 12.94
N ARG A 337 2.45 -13.37 14.08
CA ARG A 337 3.79 -13.81 14.49
C ARG A 337 3.83 -15.30 14.87
N GLU A 338 2.77 -15.83 15.46
CA GLU A 338 2.72 -17.25 15.87
C GLU A 338 2.61 -18.17 14.66
N LEU A 339 1.83 -17.80 13.63
CA LEU A 339 1.80 -18.52 12.36
C LEU A 339 3.18 -18.51 11.68
N TYR A 340 3.86 -17.37 11.71
CA TYR A 340 5.21 -17.26 11.15
C TYR A 340 6.23 -18.14 11.87
N LYS A 341 6.17 -18.21 13.22
CA LYS A 341 7.00 -19.12 14.02
C LYS A 341 6.74 -20.59 13.71
N LYS A 342 5.50 -20.95 13.34
CA LYS A 342 5.13 -22.30 12.88
C LYS A 342 5.61 -22.62 11.47
N GLY A 343 6.27 -21.67 10.79
CA GLY A 343 6.75 -21.82 9.40
C GLY A 343 5.65 -21.65 8.34
N ILE A 344 4.50 -21.09 8.70
CA ILE A 344 3.41 -20.79 7.75
C ILE A 344 3.73 -19.50 6.98
N TYR A 345 3.63 -19.56 5.66
CA TYR A 345 3.78 -18.39 4.78
C TYR A 345 2.73 -18.38 3.66
N PRO A 346 2.09 -17.22 3.38
CA PRO A 346 2.11 -16.00 4.20
C PRO A 346 1.40 -16.21 5.55
N PRO A 347 1.93 -15.63 6.63
CA PRO A 347 1.37 -15.84 7.97
C PRO A 347 0.15 -14.95 8.23
N ILE A 348 -0.90 -15.10 7.44
CA ILE A 348 -2.11 -14.28 7.53
C ILE A 348 -3.02 -14.78 8.64
N GLU A 349 -3.33 -13.89 9.58
CA GLU A 349 -4.32 -14.12 10.65
C GLU A 349 -5.73 -14.00 10.06
N VAL A 350 -6.30 -15.13 9.67
CA VAL A 350 -7.56 -15.12 8.91
C VAL A 350 -8.77 -14.66 9.73
N LEU A 351 -8.76 -14.79 11.06
CA LEU A 351 -9.88 -14.33 11.89
C LEU A 351 -9.84 -12.83 12.21
N ALA A 352 -8.66 -12.20 12.10
CA ALA A 352 -8.50 -10.75 12.28
C ALA A 352 -8.52 -9.98 10.95
N SER A 353 -8.49 -10.69 9.83
CA SER A 353 -8.50 -10.11 8.48
C SER A 353 -9.92 -10.02 7.93
N ILE A 354 -10.17 -9.01 7.10
CA ILE A 354 -11.47 -8.78 6.47
C ILE A 354 -11.33 -7.98 5.17
N SER A 355 -12.10 -8.36 4.15
CA SER A 355 -12.34 -7.54 2.95
C SER A 355 -13.84 -7.23 2.87
N ARG A 356 -14.22 -5.97 3.10
CA ARG A 356 -15.64 -5.58 3.18
C ARG A 356 -16.35 -5.57 1.84
N LEU A 357 -15.62 -5.37 0.74
CA LEU A 357 -16.18 -5.32 -0.60
C LEU A 357 -16.29 -6.70 -1.26
N MET A 358 -15.61 -7.71 -0.73
CA MET A 358 -15.55 -9.05 -1.31
C MET A 358 -16.94 -9.65 -1.53
N LYS A 359 -17.85 -9.51 -0.56
CA LYS A 359 -19.15 -10.20 -0.54
C LYS A 359 -19.98 -9.95 -1.79
N ASP A 360 -19.95 -8.74 -2.31
CA ASP A 360 -20.76 -8.33 -3.46
C ASP A 360 -20.04 -8.51 -4.81
N ALA A 361 -18.76 -8.91 -4.78
CA ALA A 361 -17.91 -9.00 -5.96
C ALA A 361 -17.48 -10.43 -6.32
N ILE A 362 -17.83 -11.43 -5.49
CA ILE A 362 -17.46 -12.84 -5.72
C ILE A 362 -18.70 -13.68 -6.04
N GLY A 363 -18.48 -14.86 -6.65
CA GLY A 363 -19.54 -15.80 -7.02
C GLY A 363 -19.75 -15.88 -8.51
N SER A 364 -20.96 -16.32 -8.92
CA SER A 364 -21.31 -16.56 -10.31
C SER A 364 -21.05 -15.36 -11.21
N GLY A 365 -20.31 -15.57 -12.29
CA GLY A 365 -19.96 -14.54 -13.26
C GLY A 365 -18.65 -13.79 -13.01
N THR A 366 -18.10 -13.86 -11.81
CA THR A 366 -16.83 -13.20 -11.43
C THR A 366 -15.77 -14.19 -10.96
N THR A 367 -16.12 -15.05 -10.01
CA THR A 367 -15.27 -16.14 -9.52
C THR A 367 -16.01 -17.47 -9.68
N ARG A 368 -15.81 -18.43 -8.79
CA ARG A 368 -16.58 -19.68 -8.80
C ARG A 368 -17.86 -19.54 -7.98
N GLU A 369 -18.94 -20.19 -8.39
CA GLU A 369 -20.28 -20.06 -7.80
C GLU A 369 -20.36 -20.36 -6.29
N ASP A 370 -19.53 -21.29 -5.80
CA ASP A 370 -19.45 -21.68 -4.38
C ASP A 370 -18.52 -20.80 -3.53
N HIS A 371 -17.87 -19.81 -4.10
CA HIS A 371 -16.80 -19.04 -3.44
C HIS A 371 -17.22 -18.42 -2.10
N SER A 372 -18.38 -17.77 -2.05
CA SER A 372 -18.89 -17.11 -0.84
C SER A 372 -19.17 -18.11 0.29
N ASP A 373 -19.79 -19.23 -0.06
CA ASP A 373 -20.12 -20.31 0.89
C ASP A 373 -18.84 -20.96 1.42
N LEU A 374 -17.92 -21.27 0.50
CA LEU A 374 -16.64 -21.90 0.79
C LEU A 374 -15.80 -21.04 1.76
N SER A 375 -15.67 -19.76 1.47
CA SER A 375 -14.97 -18.79 2.33
C SER A 375 -15.60 -18.75 3.74
N SER A 376 -16.93 -18.64 3.82
CA SER A 376 -17.66 -18.59 5.09
C SER A 376 -17.51 -19.88 5.91
N GLN A 377 -17.51 -21.04 5.25
CA GLN A 377 -17.33 -22.33 5.91
C GLN A 377 -15.91 -22.51 6.43
N LEU A 378 -14.89 -22.17 5.61
CA LEU A 378 -13.49 -22.28 6.00
C LEU A 378 -13.21 -21.46 7.26
N LEU A 379 -13.62 -20.18 7.28
CA LEU A 379 -13.42 -19.30 8.44
C LEU A 379 -14.12 -19.83 9.69
N ALA A 380 -15.37 -20.27 9.57
CA ALA A 380 -16.13 -20.83 10.70
C ALA A 380 -15.48 -22.12 11.24
N SER A 381 -15.13 -23.05 10.34
CA SER A 381 -14.51 -24.32 10.75
C SER A 381 -13.13 -24.09 11.38
N TYR A 382 -12.36 -23.11 10.90
CA TYR A 382 -11.06 -22.76 11.47
C TYR A 382 -11.20 -22.14 12.87
N SER A 383 -12.20 -21.27 13.08
CA SER A 383 -12.51 -20.75 14.43
C SER A 383 -12.79 -21.88 15.42
N TYR A 384 -13.63 -22.83 15.05
CA TYR A 384 -13.90 -24.01 15.89
C TYR A 384 -12.65 -24.89 16.11
N ALA A 385 -11.81 -25.04 15.09
CA ALA A 385 -10.56 -25.80 15.22
C ALA A 385 -9.60 -25.18 16.25
N LEU A 386 -9.54 -23.84 16.34
CA LEU A 386 -8.75 -23.14 17.35
C LEU A 386 -9.34 -23.34 18.75
N GLU A 387 -10.67 -23.26 18.92
CA GLU A 387 -11.33 -23.55 20.20
C GLU A 387 -11.04 -24.98 20.66
N VAL A 388 -11.03 -25.95 19.75
CA VAL A 388 -10.70 -27.34 20.07
C VAL A 388 -9.21 -27.52 20.41
N ARG A 389 -8.31 -26.74 19.81
CA ARG A 389 -6.89 -26.72 20.22
C ARG A 389 -6.70 -26.24 21.65
N ASP A 390 -7.43 -25.21 22.06
CA ASP A 390 -7.40 -24.73 23.44
C ASP A 390 -7.96 -25.79 24.39
N LEU A 391 -9.04 -26.45 23.99
CA LEU A 391 -9.60 -27.58 24.77
C LEU A 391 -8.62 -28.75 24.86
N LEU A 392 -7.93 -29.13 23.79
CA LEU A 392 -6.92 -30.20 23.76
C LEU A 392 -5.83 -29.98 24.82
N ALA A 393 -5.40 -28.72 25.02
CA ALA A 393 -4.40 -28.38 26.03
C ALA A 393 -4.87 -28.66 27.47
N VAL A 394 -6.20 -28.71 27.70
CA VAL A 394 -6.81 -28.93 29.01
C VAL A 394 -7.18 -30.40 29.25
N VAL A 395 -7.86 -31.04 28.27
CA VAL A 395 -8.44 -32.39 28.45
C VAL A 395 -7.60 -33.52 27.87
N GLY A 396 -6.58 -33.19 27.05
CA GLY A 396 -5.80 -34.18 26.32
C GLY A 396 -6.55 -34.79 25.12
N GLU A 397 -5.85 -35.58 24.31
CA GLU A 397 -6.41 -36.16 23.09
C GLU A 397 -7.52 -37.18 23.32
N ASP A 398 -7.43 -37.94 24.43
CA ASP A 398 -8.42 -38.94 24.79
C ASP A 398 -9.76 -38.34 25.26
N GLY A 399 -9.75 -37.08 25.69
CA GLY A 399 -10.93 -36.33 26.10
C GLY A 399 -11.73 -35.73 24.92
N LEU A 400 -11.23 -35.81 23.70
CA LEU A 400 -11.89 -35.24 22.54
C LEU A 400 -12.82 -36.21 21.83
N SER A 401 -13.98 -35.72 21.40
CA SER A 401 -14.92 -36.46 20.54
C SER A 401 -14.33 -36.66 19.12
N LEU A 402 -14.95 -37.58 18.36
CA LEU A 402 -14.54 -37.84 16.96
C LEU A 402 -14.65 -36.57 16.08
N ASP A 403 -15.71 -35.78 16.25
CA ASP A 403 -15.88 -34.50 15.52
C ASP A 403 -14.82 -33.48 15.89
N GLN A 404 -14.45 -33.38 17.17
CA GLN A 404 -13.38 -32.51 17.63
C GLN A 404 -12.01 -32.95 17.07
N LYS A 405 -11.73 -34.24 16.98
CA LYS A 405 -10.53 -34.78 16.34
C LYS A 405 -10.52 -34.50 14.82
N ALA A 406 -11.69 -34.52 14.14
CA ALA A 406 -11.82 -34.12 12.75
C ALA A 406 -11.55 -32.63 12.57
N LEU A 407 -12.06 -31.77 13.46
CA LEU A 407 -11.76 -30.32 13.45
C LEU A 407 -10.28 -30.02 13.66
N LEU A 408 -9.58 -30.73 14.53
CA LEU A 408 -8.12 -30.58 14.69
C LEU A 408 -7.36 -30.94 13.41
N ARG A 409 -7.73 -32.05 12.76
CA ARG A 409 -7.13 -32.44 11.47
C ARG A 409 -7.39 -31.37 10.40
N PHE A 410 -8.63 -30.92 10.29
CA PHE A 410 -9.00 -29.82 9.40
C PHE A 410 -8.14 -28.59 9.68
N GLY A 411 -8.04 -28.12 10.93
CA GLY A 411 -7.26 -26.92 11.28
C GLY A 411 -5.78 -27.03 10.92
N ASN A 412 -5.18 -28.22 11.12
CA ASN A 412 -3.79 -28.48 10.74
C ASN A 412 -3.62 -28.48 9.22
N ASP A 413 -4.50 -29.16 8.48
CA ASP A 413 -4.45 -29.20 7.02
C ASP A 413 -4.76 -27.84 6.41
N PHE A 414 -5.66 -27.07 7.00
CA PHE A 414 -5.95 -25.70 6.59
C PHE A 414 -4.71 -24.81 6.69
N GLU A 415 -3.99 -24.86 7.81
CA GLU A 415 -2.74 -24.12 7.98
C GLU A 415 -1.67 -24.63 7.01
N GLN A 416 -1.48 -25.93 6.85
CA GLN A 416 -0.36 -26.50 6.09
C GLN A 416 -0.59 -26.53 4.57
N LYS A 417 -1.83 -26.74 4.11
CA LYS A 417 -2.13 -26.90 2.67
C LYS A 417 -2.73 -25.63 2.06
N PHE A 418 -3.65 -24.97 2.78
CA PHE A 418 -4.36 -23.82 2.23
C PHE A 418 -3.65 -22.50 2.53
N LEU A 419 -3.30 -22.23 3.80
CA LEU A 419 -2.60 -21.00 4.16
C LEU A 419 -1.14 -21.04 3.73
N ASN A 420 -0.44 -22.14 4.00
CA ASN A 420 0.98 -22.25 3.68
C ASN A 420 1.19 -22.39 2.18
N GLN A 421 1.97 -21.48 1.62
CA GLN A 421 2.27 -21.40 0.20
C GLN A 421 3.72 -20.93 0.01
N ASN A 422 4.43 -21.49 -0.96
CA ASN A 422 5.77 -20.99 -1.24
C ASN A 422 5.70 -19.53 -1.75
N TYR A 423 6.67 -18.69 -1.39
CA TYR A 423 6.71 -17.28 -1.80
C TYR A 423 6.90 -17.08 -3.32
N THR A 424 7.25 -18.13 -4.08
CA THR A 424 7.30 -18.14 -5.54
C THR A 424 6.09 -18.82 -6.18
N GLU A 425 5.23 -19.42 -5.37
CA GLU A 425 4.06 -20.16 -5.85
C GLU A 425 2.93 -19.20 -6.21
N ASN A 426 2.39 -19.35 -7.41
CA ASN A 426 1.26 -18.57 -7.91
C ASN A 426 0.07 -19.51 -8.12
N ARG A 427 -0.85 -19.55 -7.15
CA ARG A 427 -2.05 -20.39 -7.23
C ARG A 427 -3.17 -19.66 -7.96
N LYS A 428 -3.76 -20.34 -8.94
CA LYS A 428 -4.98 -19.84 -9.58
C LYS A 428 -6.17 -19.98 -8.63
N LEU A 429 -7.21 -19.17 -8.79
CA LEU A 429 -8.44 -19.26 -7.99
C LEU A 429 -9.00 -20.67 -7.89
N ASN A 430 -9.12 -21.38 -9.01
CA ASN A 430 -9.65 -22.76 -9.02
C ASN A 430 -8.75 -23.76 -8.29
N GLU A 431 -7.44 -23.57 -8.29
CA GLU A 431 -6.49 -24.38 -7.52
C GLU A 431 -6.68 -24.13 -6.01
N SER A 432 -6.79 -22.87 -5.61
CA SER A 432 -7.08 -22.48 -4.22
C SER A 432 -8.40 -23.10 -3.74
N PHE A 433 -9.45 -23.05 -4.54
CA PHE A 433 -10.74 -23.64 -4.21
C PHE A 433 -10.70 -25.18 -4.16
N SER A 434 -9.89 -25.81 -5.01
CA SER A 434 -9.70 -27.27 -4.96
C SER A 434 -9.00 -27.70 -3.68
N ILE A 435 -7.97 -26.99 -3.26
CA ILE A 435 -7.28 -27.21 -1.97
C ILE A 435 -8.24 -26.96 -0.81
N ALA A 436 -9.06 -25.92 -0.87
CA ALA A 436 -10.05 -25.61 0.16
C ALA A 436 -11.05 -26.76 0.36
N TRP A 437 -11.56 -27.34 -0.73
CA TRP A 437 -12.45 -28.50 -0.67
C TRP A 437 -11.74 -29.77 -0.17
N GLU A 438 -10.49 -30.01 -0.58
CA GLU A 438 -9.68 -31.10 -0.05
C GLU A 438 -9.55 -31.01 1.48
N VAL A 439 -9.28 -29.80 1.99
CA VAL A 439 -9.15 -29.56 3.42
C VAL A 439 -10.50 -29.74 4.14
N LEU A 440 -11.60 -29.24 3.58
CA LEU A 440 -12.95 -29.42 4.13
C LEU A 440 -13.39 -30.87 4.17
N SER A 441 -12.89 -31.71 3.26
CA SER A 441 -13.23 -33.16 3.23
C SER A 441 -12.70 -33.92 4.46
N ASN A 442 -11.86 -33.29 5.31
CA ASN A 442 -11.54 -33.84 6.65
C ASN A 442 -12.72 -33.77 7.64
N LEU A 443 -13.72 -32.94 7.35
CA LEU A 443 -14.90 -32.79 8.22
C LEU A 443 -16.04 -33.69 7.74
N PRO A 444 -16.81 -34.29 8.68
CA PRO A 444 -18.06 -34.95 8.33
C PRO A 444 -19.02 -33.98 7.61
N LYS A 445 -19.80 -34.47 6.64
CA LYS A 445 -20.77 -33.64 5.89
C LYS A 445 -21.70 -32.83 6.79
N ASN A 446 -22.08 -33.38 7.96
CA ASN A 446 -22.93 -32.72 8.94
C ASN A 446 -22.30 -31.44 9.54
N ASN A 447 -20.98 -31.30 9.49
CA ASN A 447 -20.26 -30.14 10.00
C ASN A 447 -20.07 -29.06 8.90
N ILE A 448 -20.48 -29.33 7.67
CA ILE A 448 -20.44 -28.42 6.53
C ILE A 448 -21.85 -27.83 6.34
N ASN A 449 -22.20 -26.86 7.17
CA ASN A 449 -23.56 -26.32 7.26
C ASN A 449 -23.73 -24.91 6.67
N ARG A 450 -22.64 -24.31 6.17
CA ARG A 450 -22.66 -22.98 5.53
C ARG A 450 -22.56 -23.04 4.02
N ILE A 451 -22.53 -24.22 3.45
CA ILE A 451 -22.45 -24.47 2.00
C ILE A 451 -23.76 -25.08 1.52
N HIS A 452 -24.28 -24.59 0.40
CA HIS A 452 -25.46 -25.15 -0.23
C HIS A 452 -25.24 -26.61 -0.64
N GLN A 453 -26.25 -27.46 -0.49
CA GLN A 453 -26.15 -28.90 -0.70
C GLN A 453 -25.66 -29.25 -2.10
N GLU A 454 -26.07 -28.50 -3.12
CA GLU A 454 -25.62 -28.71 -4.51
C GLU A 454 -24.11 -28.60 -4.70
N PHE A 455 -23.44 -27.71 -3.95
CA PHE A 455 -21.99 -27.56 -3.99
C PHE A 455 -21.29 -28.68 -3.21
N ILE A 456 -21.89 -29.14 -2.09
CA ILE A 456 -21.39 -30.31 -1.36
C ILE A 456 -21.44 -31.54 -2.26
N ASP A 457 -22.53 -31.78 -2.95
CA ASP A 457 -22.70 -32.92 -3.86
C ASP A 457 -21.75 -32.86 -5.06
N LYS A 458 -21.37 -31.64 -5.49
CA LYS A 458 -20.50 -31.41 -6.64
C LYS A 458 -19.01 -31.50 -6.31
N TYR A 459 -18.59 -30.99 -5.16
CA TYR A 459 -17.16 -30.76 -4.89
C TYR A 459 -16.61 -31.54 -3.69
N TYR A 460 -17.46 -32.01 -2.77
CA TYR A 460 -17.01 -32.79 -1.61
C TYR A 460 -16.55 -34.18 -2.06
N LYS A 461 -15.35 -34.58 -1.63
CA LYS A 461 -14.78 -35.91 -1.89
C LYS A 461 -14.72 -36.69 -0.58
N GLU A 462 -15.25 -37.94 -0.59
CA GLU A 462 -15.18 -38.86 0.55
C GLU A 462 -13.78 -39.43 0.74
#